data_f98cad48f8b887f679b4abb4fbd4401a
#
_entry.id   f98cad48f8b887f679b4abb4fbd4401a
#
_cell.length_a   1.000
_cell.length_b   1.000
_cell.length_c   1.000
_cell.angle_alpha   90.00
_cell.angle_beta   90.00
_cell.angle_gamma   90.00
#
_symmetry.space_group_name_H-M   'P 1'
#
loop_
_entity.id
_entity.type
_entity.pdbx_description
1 polymer ?
#
loop_
_entity_poly.entity_id
_entity_poly.type
_entity_poly.pdbx_seq_one_letter_code
_entity_poly.pdbx_strand_id
1 'polypeptide(L)'
;NLLGGPRALAEQAHICRGLGIEVVMIEPMLVGLPVMHELVAEGLGMAVMAHPAFAGALRIAPELLYGKIFRLFGADAVIYPNYGGRFSYSQQTCADLAANLRRPWGPIKDALPVPAGGMQVDRVQEMIDFYGDDTILLIGGSLYMAGDALFERSRTFAENVQKGSRA
;
A
#
# COMPACT_ATOMS: atom_id res chain seq x y z
N ASN A 1 -0.29 -0.79 -12.47
CA ASN A 1 0.66 -1.77 -11.95
C ASN A 1 1.78 -1.97 -12.97
N LEU A 2 3.03 -1.83 -12.52
CA LEU A 2 4.22 -2.09 -13.33
C LEU A 2 4.71 -3.52 -13.06
N LEU A 3 4.81 -4.33 -14.11
CA LEU A 3 5.18 -5.74 -13.98
C LEU A 3 6.00 -6.21 -15.18
N GLY A 4 7.00 -7.04 -14.92
CA GLY A 4 7.87 -7.62 -15.94
C GLY A 4 9.35 -7.47 -15.62
N GLY A 5 10.21 -7.70 -16.61
CA GLY A 5 11.66 -7.47 -16.46
C GLY A 5 12.02 -5.98 -16.53
N PRO A 6 13.29 -5.61 -16.23
CA PRO A 6 13.70 -4.21 -16.11
C PRO A 6 13.34 -3.34 -17.31
N ARG A 7 13.55 -3.86 -18.53
CA ARG A 7 13.21 -3.14 -19.76
C ARG A 7 11.71 -2.86 -19.90
N ALA A 8 10.86 -3.86 -19.62
CA ALA A 8 9.41 -3.70 -19.68
C ALA A 8 8.91 -2.71 -18.62
N LEU A 9 9.49 -2.72 -17.43
CA LEU A 9 9.18 -1.77 -16.37
C LEU A 9 9.52 -0.33 -16.78
N ALA A 10 10.69 -0.11 -17.37
CA ALA A 10 11.10 1.21 -17.86
C ALA A 10 10.17 1.74 -18.97
N GLU A 11 9.77 0.89 -19.91
CA GLU A 11 8.80 1.24 -20.97
C GLU A 11 7.43 1.59 -20.38
N GLN A 12 6.91 0.78 -19.45
CA GLN A 12 5.65 1.04 -18.76
C GLN A 12 5.69 2.33 -17.94
N ALA A 13 6.80 2.57 -17.22
CA ALA A 13 7.00 3.80 -16.47
C ALA A 13 7.02 5.04 -17.37
N HIS A 14 7.66 4.94 -18.55
CA HIS A 14 7.65 6.01 -19.53
C HIS A 14 6.23 6.33 -20.03
N ILE A 15 5.44 5.30 -20.35
CA ILE A 15 4.04 5.46 -20.76
C ILE A 15 3.20 6.10 -19.64
N CYS A 16 3.34 5.62 -18.41
CA CYS A 16 2.61 6.16 -17.25
C CYS A 16 2.91 7.64 -17.03
N ARG A 17 4.18 8.05 -17.13
CA ARG A 17 4.56 9.47 -17.06
C ARG A 17 3.91 10.31 -18.16
N GLY A 18 3.93 9.80 -19.38
CA GLY A 18 3.30 10.48 -20.54
C GLY A 18 1.79 10.66 -20.39
N LEU A 19 1.15 9.80 -19.58
CA LEU A 19 -0.28 9.88 -19.27
C LEU A 19 -0.58 10.70 -18.00
N GLY A 20 0.42 11.27 -17.35
CA GLY A 20 0.25 12.05 -16.12
C GLY A 20 -0.15 11.21 -14.90
N ILE A 21 0.21 9.92 -14.88
CA ILE A 21 -0.01 9.05 -13.70
C ILE A 21 0.92 9.49 -12.58
N GLU A 22 0.37 9.67 -11.40
CA GLU A 22 1.12 10.14 -10.21
C GLU A 22 1.57 9.00 -9.30
N VAL A 23 0.85 7.87 -9.30
CA VAL A 23 1.14 6.72 -8.44
C VAL A 23 1.15 5.43 -9.26
N VAL A 24 2.17 4.63 -9.08
CA VAL A 24 2.26 3.29 -9.68
C VAL A 24 2.37 2.22 -8.61
N MET A 25 1.81 1.05 -8.88
CA MET A 25 1.95 -0.10 -8.01
C MET A 25 3.02 -1.04 -8.57
N ILE A 26 3.88 -1.55 -7.68
CA ILE A 26 4.92 -2.53 -7.99
C ILE A 26 4.82 -3.69 -6.99
N GLU A 27 5.02 -4.93 -7.45
CA GLU A 27 5.18 -6.10 -6.60
C GLU A 27 6.68 -6.41 -6.39
N PRO A 28 7.31 -5.96 -5.29
CA PRO A 28 8.76 -6.05 -5.13
C PRO A 28 9.29 -7.49 -5.15
N MET A 29 8.45 -8.46 -4.71
CA MET A 29 8.85 -9.87 -4.68
C MET A 29 8.70 -10.57 -6.04
N LEU A 30 8.06 -9.95 -7.01
CA LEU A 30 7.95 -10.43 -8.39
C LEU A 30 8.98 -9.78 -9.30
N VAL A 31 9.12 -8.45 -9.22
CA VAL A 31 10.05 -7.70 -10.06
C VAL A 31 11.49 -7.72 -9.55
N GLY A 32 11.67 -7.97 -8.26
CA GLY A 32 12.94 -7.90 -7.55
C GLY A 32 13.17 -6.54 -6.88
N LEU A 33 13.56 -6.58 -5.60
CA LEU A 33 13.87 -5.38 -4.81
C LEU A 33 14.94 -4.48 -5.46
N PRO A 34 16.07 -5.01 -5.96
CA PRO A 34 17.07 -4.20 -6.65
C PRO A 34 16.52 -3.49 -7.88
N VAL A 35 15.69 -4.16 -8.67
CA VAL A 35 15.07 -3.58 -9.88
C VAL A 35 14.12 -2.44 -9.51
N MET A 36 13.30 -2.60 -8.47
CA MET A 36 12.45 -1.53 -7.98
C MET A 36 13.28 -0.33 -7.51
N HIS A 37 14.36 -0.58 -6.76
CA HIS A 37 15.24 0.48 -6.27
C HIS A 37 15.91 1.25 -7.40
N GLU A 38 16.43 0.56 -8.39
CA GLU A 38 17.07 1.15 -9.57
C GLU A 38 16.09 2.03 -10.35
N LEU A 39 14.87 1.53 -10.58
CA LEU A 39 13.82 2.28 -11.24
C LEU A 39 13.47 3.59 -10.52
N VAL A 40 13.41 3.57 -9.18
CA VAL A 40 13.17 4.75 -8.35
C VAL A 40 14.37 5.70 -8.40
N ALA A 41 15.60 5.18 -8.25
CA ALA A 41 16.84 5.96 -8.25
C ALA A 41 17.12 6.66 -9.59
N GLU A 42 16.71 6.06 -10.72
CA GLU A 42 16.80 6.65 -12.06
C GLU A 42 15.75 7.74 -12.33
N GLY A 43 14.96 8.12 -11.32
CA GLY A 43 13.98 9.19 -11.43
C GLY A 43 12.66 8.75 -12.04
N LEU A 44 12.02 7.77 -11.42
CA LEU A 44 10.69 7.28 -11.82
C LEU A 44 9.67 8.44 -11.93
N GLY A 45 9.76 9.47 -11.07
CA GLY A 45 8.89 10.65 -11.11
C GLY A 45 7.43 10.39 -10.71
N MET A 46 7.17 9.24 -10.13
CA MET A 46 5.85 8.82 -9.62
C MET A 46 6.04 8.16 -8.26
N ALA A 47 5.04 8.28 -7.38
CA ALA A 47 5.05 7.57 -6.10
C ALA A 47 4.89 6.05 -6.32
N VAL A 48 5.59 5.25 -5.53
CA VAL A 48 5.56 3.79 -5.59
C VAL A 48 4.75 3.22 -4.44
N MET A 49 3.67 2.53 -4.78
CA MET A 49 2.90 1.71 -3.85
C MET A 49 3.36 0.25 -3.98
N ALA A 50 4.06 -0.26 -2.96
CA ALA A 50 4.54 -1.63 -2.94
C ALA A 50 3.43 -2.61 -2.56
N HIS A 51 3.18 -3.63 -3.39
CA HIS A 51 2.17 -4.66 -3.17
C HIS A 51 2.81 -5.95 -2.62
N PRO A 52 2.21 -6.61 -1.62
CA PRO A 52 2.79 -7.77 -0.93
C PRO A 52 2.65 -9.12 -1.67
N ALA A 53 2.41 -9.12 -2.97
CA ALA A 53 2.33 -10.36 -3.73
C ALA A 53 3.57 -11.22 -3.52
N PHE A 54 3.39 -12.51 -3.24
CA PHE A 54 4.41 -13.52 -2.90
C PHE A 54 5.23 -13.25 -1.63
N ALA A 55 5.08 -12.12 -0.97
CA ALA A 55 5.84 -11.78 0.23
C ALA A 55 5.54 -12.74 1.40
N GLY A 56 4.32 -13.27 1.50
CA GLY A 56 3.94 -14.25 2.51
C GLY A 56 4.63 -15.62 2.38
N ALA A 57 5.31 -15.90 1.27
CA ALA A 57 6.10 -17.12 1.08
C ALA A 57 7.49 -17.04 1.75
N LEU A 58 7.90 -15.85 2.18
CA LEU A 58 9.21 -15.60 2.78
C LEU A 58 9.18 -15.85 4.29
N ARG A 59 10.32 -16.34 4.82
CA ARG A 59 10.56 -16.47 6.26
C ARG A 59 11.21 -15.18 6.82
N ILE A 60 10.61 -14.04 6.53
CA ILE A 60 11.03 -12.72 7.03
C ILE A 60 9.87 -12.18 7.86
N ALA A 61 10.17 -11.64 9.04
CA ALA A 61 9.13 -11.03 9.87
C ALA A 61 8.42 -9.91 9.09
N PRO A 62 7.08 -9.86 9.10
CA PRO A 62 6.31 -8.86 8.38
C PRO A 62 6.75 -7.43 8.68
N GLU A 63 7.04 -7.13 9.94
CA GLU A 63 7.46 -5.81 10.42
C GLU A 63 8.80 -5.37 9.81
N LEU A 64 9.66 -6.33 9.48
CA LEU A 64 10.90 -6.07 8.77
C LEU A 64 10.66 -5.91 7.26
N LEU A 65 9.96 -6.87 6.65
CA LEU A 65 9.77 -6.90 5.19
C LEU A 65 8.96 -5.70 4.70
N TYR A 66 7.74 -5.55 5.23
CA TYR A 66 6.83 -4.47 4.81
C TYR A 66 7.19 -3.14 5.46
N GLY A 67 7.51 -3.16 6.77
CA GLY A 67 7.75 -1.94 7.54
C GLY A 67 9.11 -1.27 7.29
N LYS A 68 10.10 -2.01 6.75
CA LYS A 68 11.46 -1.49 6.54
C LYS A 68 12.02 -1.78 5.15
N ILE A 69 12.06 -3.05 4.71
CA ILE A 69 12.76 -3.42 3.48
C ILE A 69 12.11 -2.74 2.27
N PHE A 70 10.80 -2.82 2.11
CA PHE A 70 10.14 -2.19 0.96
C PHE A 70 10.37 -0.68 0.91
N ARG A 71 10.33 -0.02 2.06
CA ARG A 71 10.65 1.40 2.20
C ARG A 71 12.11 1.71 1.85
N LEU A 72 13.07 0.90 2.33
CA LEU A 72 14.48 1.03 2.00
C LEU A 72 14.75 0.97 0.49
N PHE A 73 13.97 0.19 -0.23
CA PHE A 73 14.09 0.02 -1.67
C PHE A 73 13.21 1.00 -2.47
N GLY A 74 12.64 2.01 -1.83
CA GLY A 74 12.01 3.16 -2.49
C GLY A 74 10.48 3.14 -2.55
N ALA A 75 9.78 2.34 -1.71
CA ALA A 75 8.34 2.42 -1.60
C ALA A 75 7.91 3.70 -0.84
N ASP A 76 7.00 4.48 -1.41
CA ASP A 76 6.34 5.63 -0.78
C ASP A 76 5.06 5.23 -0.03
N ALA A 77 4.47 4.08 -0.38
CA ALA A 77 3.35 3.47 0.31
C ALA A 77 3.49 1.95 0.29
N VAL A 78 3.08 1.26 1.35
CA VAL A 78 3.21 -0.20 1.46
C VAL A 78 1.90 -0.85 1.83
N ILE A 79 1.41 -1.71 0.95
CA ILE A 79 0.24 -2.54 1.19
C ILE A 79 0.64 -3.74 2.07
N TYR A 80 -0.13 -4.00 3.11
CA TYR A 80 0.02 -5.19 3.97
C TYR A 80 -1.33 -5.70 4.47
N PRO A 81 -1.41 -6.99 4.87
CA PRO A 81 -2.64 -7.55 5.40
C PRO A 81 -3.10 -6.84 6.67
N ASN A 82 -4.36 -6.38 6.69
CA ASN A 82 -4.97 -5.77 7.88
C ASN A 82 -5.47 -6.83 8.86
N TYR A 83 -5.57 -6.46 10.15
CA TYR A 83 -6.23 -7.29 11.15
C TYR A 83 -7.73 -7.43 10.87
N GLY A 84 -8.33 -8.53 11.30
CA GLY A 84 -9.75 -8.83 11.07
C GLY A 84 -10.10 -9.18 9.61
N GLY A 85 -9.10 -9.33 8.74
CA GLY A 85 -9.25 -9.84 7.39
C GLY A 85 -9.00 -11.36 7.30
N ARG A 86 -8.87 -11.87 6.08
CA ARG A 86 -8.60 -13.31 5.84
C ARG A 86 -7.18 -13.76 6.25
N PHE A 87 -6.28 -12.83 6.46
CA PHE A 87 -4.93 -13.11 6.95
C PHE A 87 -4.89 -12.90 8.46
N SER A 88 -4.19 -13.79 9.18
CA SER A 88 -4.18 -13.83 10.65
C SER A 88 -3.18 -12.82 11.26
N TYR A 89 -3.22 -11.56 10.80
CA TYR A 89 -2.41 -10.50 11.42
C TYR A 89 -3.13 -9.96 12.67
N SER A 90 -2.36 -9.80 13.76
CA SER A 90 -2.86 -9.17 14.98
C SER A 90 -2.92 -7.65 14.86
N GLN A 91 -3.70 -7.00 15.69
CA GLN A 91 -3.67 -5.54 15.80
C GLN A 91 -2.26 -5.03 16.12
N GLN A 92 -1.54 -5.71 17.03
CA GLN A 92 -0.17 -5.34 17.39
C GLN A 92 0.77 -5.39 16.18
N THR A 93 0.74 -6.47 15.39
CA THR A 93 1.53 -6.57 14.15
C THR A 93 1.20 -5.43 13.19
N CYS A 94 -0.07 -5.10 13.01
CA CYS A 94 -0.50 -4.00 12.14
C CYS A 94 -0.06 -2.62 12.65
N ALA A 95 -0.10 -2.40 13.97
CA ALA A 95 0.39 -1.17 14.60
C ALA A 95 1.91 -1.03 14.42
N ASP A 96 2.67 -2.11 14.62
CA ASP A 96 4.12 -2.12 14.48
C ASP A 96 4.54 -1.88 13.03
N LEU A 97 3.81 -2.42 12.06
CA LEU A 97 4.00 -2.16 10.64
C LEU A 97 3.81 -0.68 10.31
N ALA A 98 2.69 -0.08 10.73
CA ALA A 98 2.41 1.33 10.51
C ALA A 98 3.46 2.23 11.18
N ALA A 99 3.85 1.92 12.42
CA ALA A 99 4.88 2.64 13.15
C ALA A 99 6.26 2.56 12.45
N ASN A 100 6.65 1.39 11.95
CA ASN A 100 7.92 1.21 11.23
C ASN A 100 7.96 1.97 9.90
N LEU A 101 6.85 2.05 9.19
CA LEU A 101 6.75 2.81 7.93
C LEU A 101 6.92 4.31 8.15
N ARG A 102 6.43 4.85 9.26
CA ARG A 102 6.47 6.29 9.59
C ARG A 102 7.68 6.71 10.43
N ARG A 103 8.35 5.75 11.09
CA ARG A 103 9.46 6.07 11.99
C ARG A 103 10.61 6.75 11.23
N PRO A 104 11.17 7.86 11.74
CA PRO A 104 12.38 8.45 11.19
C PRO A 104 13.51 7.43 11.07
N TRP A 105 14.16 7.37 9.91
CA TRP A 105 15.22 6.41 9.63
C TRP A 105 16.32 7.02 8.76
N GLY A 106 17.15 7.88 9.36
CA GLY A 106 18.22 8.58 8.67
C GLY A 106 17.71 9.37 7.45
N PRO A 107 18.31 9.19 6.27
CA PRO A 107 17.87 9.87 5.05
C PRO A 107 16.70 9.18 4.34
N ILE A 108 16.24 8.03 4.84
CA ILE A 108 15.17 7.25 4.21
C ILE A 108 13.83 7.93 4.50
N LYS A 109 13.09 8.30 3.46
CA LYS A 109 11.75 8.87 3.59
C LYS A 109 10.82 7.92 4.32
N ASP A 110 9.87 8.44 5.07
CA ASP A 110 8.73 7.66 5.55
C ASP A 110 7.82 7.21 4.41
N ALA A 111 7.07 6.18 4.67
CA ALA A 111 6.12 5.62 3.72
C ALA A 111 4.74 5.50 4.36
N LEU A 112 3.69 5.67 3.56
CA LEU A 112 2.32 5.55 4.02
C LEU A 112 1.93 4.08 4.24
N PRO A 113 1.36 3.72 5.38
CA PRO A 113 0.76 2.41 5.58
C PRO A 113 -0.51 2.27 4.74
N VAL A 114 -0.67 1.09 4.11
CA VAL A 114 -1.85 0.76 3.30
C VAL A 114 -2.44 -0.57 3.80
N PRO A 115 -3.19 -0.56 4.92
CA PRO A 115 -3.84 -1.77 5.41
C PRO A 115 -4.88 -2.26 4.41
N ALA A 116 -4.79 -3.53 4.01
CA ALA A 116 -5.66 -4.13 3.00
C ALA A 116 -6.22 -5.49 3.45
N GLY A 117 -7.42 -5.81 2.98
CA GLY A 117 -8.13 -7.03 3.34
C GLY A 117 -8.97 -6.88 4.62
N GLY A 118 -10.21 -7.35 4.58
CA GLY A 118 -11.18 -7.17 5.65
C GLY A 118 -11.69 -5.74 5.81
N MET A 119 -11.30 -4.83 4.93
CA MET A 119 -11.82 -3.47 4.92
C MET A 119 -13.30 -3.46 4.50
N GLN A 120 -14.11 -2.76 5.27
CA GLN A 120 -15.54 -2.58 5.02
C GLN A 120 -15.92 -1.11 5.18
N VAL A 121 -17.04 -0.72 4.56
CA VAL A 121 -17.50 0.68 4.55
C VAL A 121 -17.83 1.20 5.94
N ASP A 122 -18.33 0.34 6.82
CA ASP A 122 -18.69 0.63 8.21
C ASP A 122 -17.51 0.61 9.19
N ARG A 123 -16.33 0.12 8.75
CA ARG A 123 -15.11 0.11 9.57
C ARG A 123 -14.20 1.31 9.34
N VAL A 124 -14.56 2.25 8.49
CA VAL A 124 -13.69 3.39 8.15
C VAL A 124 -13.26 4.17 9.38
N GLN A 125 -14.18 4.54 10.26
CA GLN A 125 -13.85 5.29 11.48
C GLN A 125 -12.92 4.49 12.40
N GLU A 126 -13.20 3.20 12.63
CA GLU A 126 -12.32 2.31 13.38
C GLU A 126 -10.88 2.31 12.83
N MET A 127 -10.74 2.30 11.51
CA MET A 127 -9.43 2.29 10.85
C MET A 127 -8.71 3.63 10.98
N ILE A 128 -9.42 4.74 10.87
CA ILE A 128 -8.84 6.07 11.07
C ILE A 128 -8.41 6.25 12.53
N ASP A 129 -9.24 5.86 13.49
CA ASP A 129 -8.91 5.92 14.93
C ASP A 129 -7.68 5.06 15.27
N PHE A 130 -7.53 3.92 14.59
CA PHE A 130 -6.42 2.99 14.85
C PHE A 130 -5.12 3.39 14.15
N TYR A 131 -5.18 3.81 12.87
CA TYR A 131 -3.98 4.08 12.08
C TYR A 131 -3.61 5.57 12.02
N GLY A 132 -4.56 6.47 12.28
CA GLY A 132 -4.41 7.91 12.08
C GLY A 132 -4.59 8.33 10.61
N ASP A 133 -4.49 9.65 10.37
CA ASP A 133 -4.77 10.25 9.05
C ASP A 133 -3.71 9.95 8.00
N ASP A 134 -2.46 9.74 8.42
CA ASP A 134 -1.36 9.38 7.50
C ASP A 134 -1.44 7.91 7.08
N THR A 135 -2.56 7.50 6.48
CA THR A 135 -2.85 6.12 6.06
C THR A 135 -3.71 6.11 4.81
N ILE A 136 -3.44 5.18 3.92
CA ILE A 136 -4.30 4.92 2.76
C ILE A 136 -5.20 3.73 3.07
N LEU A 137 -6.50 3.95 3.18
CA LEU A 137 -7.48 2.88 3.38
C LEU A 137 -7.80 2.20 2.04
N LEU A 138 -7.42 0.93 1.90
CA LEU A 138 -7.64 0.15 0.68
C LEU A 138 -8.81 -0.81 0.85
N ILE A 139 -9.89 -0.56 0.13
CA ILE A 139 -11.09 -1.39 0.09
C ILE A 139 -11.24 -2.03 -1.30
N GLY A 140 -11.55 -3.30 -1.36
CA GLY A 140 -11.74 -4.01 -2.64
C GLY A 140 -12.84 -5.05 -2.54
N GLY A 141 -12.57 -6.19 -1.93
CA GLY A 141 -13.47 -7.35 -1.94
C GLY A 141 -14.90 -7.05 -1.46
N SER A 142 -15.08 -6.26 -0.41
CA SER A 142 -16.42 -5.91 0.10
C SER A 142 -17.20 -5.00 -0.87
N LEU A 143 -16.53 -4.13 -1.61
CA LEU A 143 -17.16 -3.34 -2.67
C LEU A 143 -17.52 -4.22 -3.87
N TYR A 144 -16.60 -5.10 -4.29
CA TYR A 144 -16.86 -6.01 -5.40
C TYR A 144 -18.06 -6.93 -5.13
N MET A 145 -18.23 -7.38 -3.89
CA MET A 145 -19.36 -8.21 -3.47
C MET A 145 -20.69 -7.45 -3.34
N ALA A 146 -20.68 -6.12 -3.42
CA ALA A 146 -21.87 -5.30 -3.31
C ALA A 146 -22.79 -5.37 -4.55
N GLY A 147 -22.33 -5.95 -5.66
CA GLY A 147 -23.13 -6.07 -6.88
C GLY A 147 -23.69 -4.72 -7.35
N ASP A 148 -25.00 -4.64 -7.54
CA ASP A 148 -25.68 -3.42 -8.00
C ASP A 148 -25.52 -2.21 -7.06
N ALA A 149 -25.20 -2.44 -5.79
CA ALA A 149 -24.95 -1.39 -4.82
C ALA A 149 -23.49 -0.86 -4.85
N LEU A 150 -22.63 -1.31 -5.78
CA LEU A 150 -21.21 -0.96 -5.85
C LEU A 150 -21.00 0.56 -5.84
N PHE A 151 -21.71 1.30 -6.66
CA PHE A 151 -21.56 2.76 -6.76
C PHE A 151 -21.89 3.47 -5.44
N GLU A 152 -23.03 3.14 -4.83
CA GLU A 152 -23.48 3.73 -3.57
C GLU A 152 -22.53 3.40 -2.42
N ARG A 153 -22.07 2.15 -2.34
CA ARG A 153 -21.10 1.71 -1.33
C ARG A 153 -19.74 2.39 -1.50
N SER A 154 -19.28 2.57 -2.73
CA SER A 154 -18.03 3.28 -3.02
C SER A 154 -18.12 4.75 -2.62
N ARG A 155 -19.24 5.42 -2.93
CA ARG A 155 -19.52 6.80 -2.51
C ARG A 155 -19.54 6.91 -0.99
N THR A 156 -20.29 6.04 -0.32
CA THR A 156 -20.38 6.03 1.16
C THR A 156 -19.01 5.83 1.80
N PHE A 157 -18.17 4.94 1.24
CA PHE A 157 -16.81 4.74 1.72
C PHE A 157 -15.99 6.04 1.64
N ALA A 158 -15.99 6.71 0.48
CA ALA A 158 -15.26 7.97 0.29
C ALA A 158 -15.76 9.08 1.22
N GLU A 159 -17.09 9.20 1.40
CA GLU A 159 -17.69 10.16 2.33
C GLU A 159 -17.29 9.87 3.79
N ASN A 160 -17.26 8.61 4.20
CA ASN A 160 -16.85 8.22 5.55
C ASN A 160 -15.38 8.57 5.81
N VAL A 161 -14.48 8.34 4.82
CA VAL A 161 -13.08 8.75 4.93
C VAL A 161 -12.97 10.26 5.09
N GLN A 162 -13.69 11.05 4.27
CA GLN A 162 -13.65 12.51 4.35
C GLN A 162 -14.21 13.06 5.68
N LYS A 163 -15.17 12.39 6.29
CA LYS A 163 -15.73 12.79 7.59
C LYS A 163 -14.79 12.43 8.74
N GLY A 164 -14.22 11.23 8.72
CA GLY A 164 -13.34 10.73 9.77
C GLY A 164 -12.03 11.51 9.87
N SER A 165 -11.44 11.91 8.74
CA SER A 165 -10.20 12.68 8.71
C SER A 165 -10.34 14.19 9.07
N ARG A 166 -11.55 14.65 9.39
CA ARG A 166 -11.84 16.04 9.81
C ARG A 166 -12.17 16.18 11.30
N ALA A 167 -12.25 15.07 12.01
CA ALA A 167 -12.58 15.00 13.43
C ALA A 167 -11.33 14.96 14.28
#